data_27bbc0f76b4917f1fd3968bff0337871
#
_entry.id   27bbc0f76b4917f1fd3968bff0337871
#
_cell.length_a   1.000
_cell.length_b   1.000
_cell.length_c   1.000
_cell.angle_alpha   90.00
_cell.angle_beta   90.00
_cell.angle_gamma   90.00
#
_symmetry.space_group_name_H-M   'P 1'
#
loop_
_entity.id
_entity.type
_entity.pdbx_description
1 polymer ?
#
loop_
_entity_poly.entity_id
_entity_poly.type
_entity_poly.pdbx_seq_one_letter_code
_entity_poly.pdbx_strand_id
1 'polypeptide(L)'
;IKHSLGFDYDYQFMINEIVKNIKTTCKKAKVPMPNIFTEFGSYTVGESMAHIYKIIAEKVQNDRETWYMIDSSFITTLPDTWGIGEKFLMLPVNKWEEDHHRVVLGGITCDSHDYYDSEEHINEVFLPKTGNDDEPLYVGFFHTGAYQDQISGYGGMKHWLIPSPKHIIGGHDKNGKLIDWLYAK
;
A
#
# COMPACT_ATOMS: atom_id res chain seq x y z
N ILE A 1 -7.74 -0.47 -7.46
CA ILE A 1 -8.51 0.73 -7.08
C ILE A 1 -9.93 0.39 -6.66
N LYS A 2 -10.67 -0.44 -7.42
CA LYS A 2 -12.04 -0.85 -7.08
C LYS A 2 -12.17 -1.34 -5.64
N HIS A 3 -11.31 -2.25 -5.25
CA HIS A 3 -11.35 -2.88 -3.94
C HIS A 3 -10.74 -2.01 -2.85
N SER A 4 -9.66 -1.29 -3.15
CA SER A 4 -8.98 -0.43 -2.18
C SER A 4 -9.80 0.76 -1.73
N LEU A 5 -10.64 1.31 -2.61
CA LEU A 5 -11.41 2.52 -2.35
C LEU A 5 -12.92 2.28 -2.27
N GLY A 6 -13.36 1.03 -2.37
CA GLY A 6 -14.78 0.67 -2.32
C GLY A 6 -15.60 1.12 -3.53
N PHE A 7 -14.97 1.51 -4.64
CA PHE A 7 -15.68 1.83 -5.86
C PHE A 7 -16.08 0.58 -6.62
N ASP A 8 -17.35 0.51 -6.99
CA ASP A 8 -17.82 -0.49 -7.96
C ASP A 8 -17.67 0.09 -9.37
N TYR A 9 -16.80 -0.54 -10.17
CA TYR A 9 -16.43 -0.07 -11.47
C TYR A 9 -16.75 -1.09 -12.56
N ASP A 10 -17.58 -0.73 -13.53
CA ASP A 10 -17.91 -1.61 -14.67
C ASP A 10 -16.77 -1.57 -15.70
N TYR A 11 -15.88 -2.55 -15.58
CA TYR A 11 -14.74 -2.70 -16.51
C TYR A 11 -15.19 -2.99 -17.93
N GLN A 12 -16.28 -3.74 -18.10
CA GLN A 12 -16.79 -4.06 -19.44
C GLN A 12 -17.30 -2.79 -20.14
N PHE A 13 -18.01 -1.94 -19.41
CA PHE A 13 -18.46 -0.65 -19.94
C PHE A 13 -17.26 0.21 -20.34
N MET A 14 -16.25 0.36 -19.49
CA MET A 14 -15.05 1.14 -19.76
C MET A 14 -14.35 0.66 -21.03
N ILE A 15 -14.08 -0.63 -21.13
CA ILE A 15 -13.39 -1.22 -22.31
C ILE A 15 -14.21 -1.00 -23.57
N ASN A 16 -15.52 -1.19 -23.51
CA ASN A 16 -16.40 -0.96 -24.65
C ASN A 16 -16.35 0.50 -25.14
N GLU A 17 -16.37 1.47 -24.22
CA GLU A 17 -16.29 2.88 -24.60
C GLU A 17 -14.91 3.24 -25.16
N ILE A 18 -13.83 2.72 -24.61
CA ILE A 18 -12.46 2.91 -25.16
C ILE A 18 -12.40 2.39 -26.60
N VAL A 19 -12.81 1.15 -26.82
CA VAL A 19 -12.78 0.53 -28.18
C VAL A 19 -13.68 1.28 -29.15
N LYS A 20 -14.86 1.69 -28.74
CA LYS A 20 -15.80 2.48 -29.56
C LYS A 20 -15.21 3.83 -29.96
N ASN A 21 -14.57 4.52 -29.04
CA ASN A 21 -13.93 5.82 -29.30
C ASN A 21 -12.76 5.66 -30.29
N ILE A 22 -11.91 4.65 -30.12
CA ILE A 22 -10.81 4.35 -31.04
C ILE A 22 -11.37 4.05 -32.45
N LYS A 23 -12.37 3.15 -32.57
CA LYS A 23 -13.01 2.84 -33.85
C LYS A 23 -13.58 4.08 -34.54
N THR A 24 -14.27 4.93 -33.78
CA THR A 24 -14.89 6.15 -34.30
C THR A 24 -13.84 7.13 -34.82
N THR A 25 -12.76 7.30 -34.07
CA THR A 25 -11.64 8.19 -34.44
C THR A 25 -10.91 7.69 -35.68
N CYS A 26 -10.60 6.39 -35.74
CA CYS A 26 -9.96 5.79 -36.94
C CYS A 26 -10.84 5.92 -38.15
N LYS A 27 -12.15 5.71 -38.02
CA LYS A 27 -13.09 5.91 -39.16
C LYS A 27 -13.13 7.34 -39.64
N LYS A 28 -13.17 8.33 -38.75
CA LYS A 28 -13.13 9.74 -39.08
C LYS A 28 -11.81 10.14 -39.80
N ALA A 29 -10.70 9.63 -39.27
CA ALA A 29 -9.37 9.88 -39.83
C ALA A 29 -9.06 9.07 -41.11
N LYS A 30 -9.93 8.13 -41.49
CA LYS A 30 -9.72 7.19 -42.60
C LYS A 30 -8.42 6.38 -42.47
N VAL A 31 -8.09 5.96 -41.27
CA VAL A 31 -6.95 5.09 -40.97
C VAL A 31 -7.44 3.73 -40.50
N PRO A 32 -6.65 2.65 -40.68
CA PRO A 32 -7.00 1.34 -40.13
C PRO A 32 -7.04 1.36 -38.61
N MET A 33 -7.86 0.51 -38.02
CA MET A 33 -7.90 0.33 -36.58
C MET A 33 -6.60 -0.34 -36.10
N PRO A 34 -5.92 0.20 -35.09
CA PRO A 34 -4.74 -0.43 -34.53
C PRO A 34 -5.08 -1.68 -33.73
N ASN A 35 -4.09 -2.55 -33.53
CA ASN A 35 -4.16 -3.54 -32.46
C ASN A 35 -4.04 -2.83 -31.11
N ILE A 36 -4.82 -3.28 -30.14
CA ILE A 36 -4.84 -2.73 -28.80
C ILE A 36 -4.17 -3.75 -27.89
N PHE A 37 -3.15 -3.32 -27.17
CA PHE A 37 -2.49 -4.09 -26.13
C PHE A 37 -2.78 -3.42 -24.79
N THR A 38 -3.02 -4.22 -23.78
CA THR A 38 -3.32 -3.74 -22.43
C THR A 38 -2.43 -4.44 -21.41
N GLU A 39 -2.10 -3.73 -20.34
CA GLU A 39 -1.36 -4.25 -19.21
C GLU A 39 -2.18 -4.05 -17.94
N PHE A 40 -2.36 -5.10 -17.16
CA PHE A 40 -3.18 -5.12 -15.95
C PHE A 40 -2.42 -5.65 -14.73
N GLY A 41 -1.13 -5.33 -14.61
CA GLY A 41 -0.24 -5.85 -13.57
C GLY A 41 -0.81 -5.62 -12.16
N SER A 42 -0.97 -4.38 -11.75
CA SER A 42 -1.49 -4.04 -10.42
C SER A 42 -2.90 -4.58 -10.16
N TYR A 43 -3.76 -4.56 -11.17
CA TYR A 43 -5.10 -5.14 -11.07
C TYR A 43 -5.05 -6.65 -10.79
N THR A 44 -4.11 -7.35 -11.40
CA THR A 44 -3.99 -8.81 -11.29
C THR A 44 -3.39 -9.26 -9.96
N VAL A 45 -2.38 -8.56 -9.46
CA VAL A 45 -1.60 -9.03 -8.30
C VAL A 45 -1.67 -8.09 -7.09
N GLY A 46 -2.24 -6.90 -7.20
CA GLY A 46 -2.27 -5.92 -6.12
C GLY A 46 -2.85 -6.48 -4.81
N GLU A 47 -3.95 -7.21 -4.89
CA GLU A 47 -4.64 -7.77 -3.72
C GLU A 47 -3.92 -8.96 -3.07
N SER A 48 -2.85 -9.47 -3.69
CA SER A 48 -2.17 -10.68 -3.21
C SER A 48 -1.24 -10.43 -2.02
N MET A 49 -0.98 -9.17 -1.63
CA MET A 49 0.00 -8.83 -0.61
C MET A 49 -0.46 -7.71 0.31
N ALA A 50 0.04 -7.73 1.53
CA ALA A 50 -0.04 -6.64 2.47
C ALA A 50 1.33 -6.43 3.14
N HIS A 51 1.65 -5.18 3.47
CA HIS A 51 2.78 -4.84 4.33
C HIS A 51 2.27 -4.56 5.74
N ILE A 52 2.86 -5.21 6.73
CA ILE A 52 2.53 -5.02 8.14
C ILE A 52 3.72 -4.40 8.83
N TYR A 53 3.51 -3.25 9.45
CA TYR A 53 4.52 -2.53 10.20
C TYR A 53 4.21 -2.53 11.68
N LYS A 54 5.25 -2.67 12.48
CA LYS A 54 5.20 -2.48 13.92
C LYS A 54 5.47 -1.01 14.25
N ILE A 55 4.66 -0.42 15.10
CA ILE A 55 4.99 0.88 15.69
C ILE A 55 6.01 0.67 16.78
N ILE A 56 7.18 1.27 16.64
CA ILE A 56 8.34 1.10 17.51
C ILE A 56 8.59 2.29 18.43
N ALA A 57 8.03 3.44 18.11
CA ALA A 57 8.16 4.64 18.92
C ALA A 57 7.01 5.60 18.65
N GLU A 58 6.67 6.37 19.67
CA GLU A 58 5.81 7.54 19.60
C GLU A 58 6.63 8.79 19.91
N LYS A 59 6.47 9.82 19.10
CA LYS A 59 7.10 11.12 19.30
C LYS A 59 6.07 12.22 19.26
N VAL A 60 5.88 12.90 20.36
CA VAL A 60 5.11 14.15 20.41
C VAL A 60 6.04 15.29 20.00
N GLN A 61 5.81 15.87 18.84
CA GLN A 61 6.67 16.93 18.31
C GLN A 61 6.30 18.31 18.86
N ASN A 62 4.99 18.53 19.03
CA ASN A 62 4.43 19.75 19.61
C ASN A 62 3.01 19.45 20.11
N ASP A 63 2.27 20.46 20.58
CA ASP A 63 0.92 20.31 21.12
C ASP A 63 -0.13 19.79 20.10
N ARG A 64 0.26 19.63 18.84
CA ARG A 64 -0.64 19.30 17.73
C ARG A 64 -0.25 18.09 16.92
N GLU A 65 1.00 17.66 17.00
CA GLU A 65 1.56 16.60 16.15
C GLU A 65 2.12 15.45 16.98
N THR A 66 1.57 14.27 16.77
CA THR A 66 2.10 13.01 17.28
C THR A 66 2.56 12.16 16.11
N TRP A 67 3.78 11.68 16.18
CA TRP A 67 4.38 10.79 15.18
C TRP A 67 4.45 9.38 15.71
N TYR A 68 4.03 8.43 14.90
CA TYR A 68 4.26 7.01 15.09
C TYR A 68 5.36 6.54 14.14
N MET A 69 6.43 6.01 14.70
CA MET A 69 7.56 5.52 13.91
C MET A 69 7.38 4.04 13.62
N ILE A 70 7.41 3.66 12.35
CA ILE A 70 7.35 2.25 11.93
C ILE A 70 8.74 1.62 12.01
N ASP A 71 8.79 0.28 12.06
CA ASP A 71 10.03 -0.52 12.09
C ASP A 71 10.69 -0.68 10.70
N SER A 72 10.32 0.16 9.75
CA SER A 72 10.78 0.10 8.36
C SER A 72 10.79 1.50 7.72
N SER A 73 10.84 1.56 6.41
CA SER A 73 10.80 2.81 5.62
C SER A 73 9.75 2.72 4.53
N PHE A 74 8.93 3.75 4.39
CA PHE A 74 7.97 3.86 3.29
C PHE A 74 8.67 3.96 1.94
N ILE A 75 9.79 4.69 1.87
CA ILE A 75 10.57 4.84 0.63
C ILE A 75 11.06 3.48 0.14
N THR A 76 11.46 2.60 1.07
CA THR A 76 12.04 1.29 0.71
C THR A 76 10.98 0.22 0.46
N THR A 77 9.88 0.22 1.21
CA THR A 77 8.91 -0.88 1.16
C THR A 77 7.59 -0.54 0.47
N LEU A 78 7.24 0.76 0.42
CA LEU A 78 6.08 1.27 -0.30
C LEU A 78 6.45 2.48 -1.16
N PRO A 79 7.37 2.34 -2.12
CA PRO A 79 7.92 3.47 -2.87
C PRO A 79 6.87 4.26 -3.65
N ASP A 80 5.77 3.64 -4.05
CA ASP A 80 4.73 4.33 -4.82
C ASP A 80 3.95 5.36 -3.98
N THR A 81 3.94 5.25 -2.65
CA THR A 81 3.38 6.31 -1.79
C THR A 81 4.15 7.61 -1.97
N TRP A 82 5.46 7.51 -2.07
CA TRP A 82 6.38 8.61 -2.26
C TRP A 82 6.55 8.99 -3.74
N GLY A 83 6.74 7.99 -4.63
CA GLY A 83 7.12 8.22 -6.02
C GLY A 83 6.00 8.78 -6.89
N ILE A 84 4.77 8.34 -6.66
CA ILE A 84 3.60 8.70 -7.48
C ILE A 84 2.36 9.07 -6.67
N GLY A 85 2.49 9.20 -5.35
CA GLY A 85 1.37 9.53 -4.47
C GLY A 85 0.30 8.43 -4.38
N GLU A 86 0.68 7.15 -4.58
CA GLU A 86 -0.25 6.02 -4.45
C GLU A 86 -0.78 5.92 -3.04
N LYS A 87 -2.07 5.65 -2.91
CA LYS A 87 -2.76 5.46 -1.63
C LYS A 87 -3.16 4.01 -1.48
N PHE A 88 -2.73 3.39 -0.39
CA PHE A 88 -3.11 2.02 -0.04
C PHE A 88 -4.20 2.02 1.02
N LEU A 89 -4.98 0.95 1.06
CA LEU A 89 -5.89 0.71 2.17
C LEU A 89 -5.06 0.44 3.43
N MET A 90 -5.11 1.38 4.37
CA MET A 90 -4.40 1.29 5.64
C MET A 90 -5.38 0.99 6.77
N LEU A 91 -5.07 0.00 7.60
CA LEU A 91 -5.86 -0.37 8.77
C LEU A 91 -4.93 -0.74 9.94
N PRO A 92 -5.32 -0.46 11.19
CA PRO A 92 -4.68 -1.10 12.33
C PRO A 92 -4.94 -2.61 12.28
N VAL A 93 -3.99 -3.43 12.68
CA VAL A 93 -4.12 -4.90 12.69
C VAL A 93 -4.59 -5.40 14.06
N ASN A 94 -4.30 -4.67 15.10
CA ASN A 94 -4.72 -4.93 16.48
C ASN A 94 -5.21 -3.65 17.17
N LYS A 95 -5.60 -3.75 18.42
CA LYS A 95 -6.03 -2.62 19.28
C LYS A 95 -7.24 -1.85 18.74
N TRP A 96 -8.15 -2.53 18.08
CA TRP A 96 -9.34 -1.92 17.46
C TRP A 96 -10.27 -1.23 18.47
N GLU A 97 -10.29 -1.68 19.72
CA GLU A 97 -11.16 -1.16 20.78
C GLU A 97 -10.55 0.05 21.50
N GLU A 98 -9.29 0.39 21.21
CA GLU A 98 -8.62 1.53 21.82
C GLU A 98 -9.09 2.86 21.23
N ASP A 99 -8.96 3.92 22.01
CA ASP A 99 -9.21 5.27 21.52
C ASP A 99 -8.27 5.60 20.34
N HIS A 100 -8.82 6.16 19.28
CA HIS A 100 -8.06 6.60 18.12
C HIS A 100 -7.73 8.08 18.20
N HIS A 101 -6.57 8.44 17.72
CA HIS A 101 -6.14 9.83 17.60
C HIS A 101 -5.39 10.09 16.29
N ARG A 102 -5.21 11.36 15.97
CA ARG A 102 -4.49 11.77 14.77
C ARG A 102 -2.99 11.58 14.97
N VAL A 103 -2.35 10.92 14.02
CA VAL A 103 -0.90 10.70 14.02
C VAL A 103 -0.34 10.85 12.61
N VAL A 104 0.95 11.14 12.53
CA VAL A 104 1.74 11.05 11.29
C VAL A 104 2.55 9.76 11.37
N LEU A 105 2.58 8.99 10.29
CA LEU A 105 3.41 7.78 10.21
C LEU A 105 4.75 8.11 9.58
N GLY A 106 5.82 7.90 10.32
CA GLY A 106 7.20 8.11 9.84
C GLY A 106 8.01 6.82 9.77
N GLY A 107 8.90 6.74 8.79
CA GLY A 107 9.88 5.68 8.68
C GLY A 107 11.17 5.98 9.47
N ILE A 108 12.09 5.02 9.47
CA ILE A 108 13.33 5.08 10.28
C ILE A 108 14.53 5.68 9.55
N THR A 109 14.37 6.14 8.32
CA THR A 109 15.48 6.75 7.56
C THR A 109 15.59 8.23 7.82
N CYS A 110 16.69 8.83 7.41
CA CYS A 110 16.91 10.28 7.51
C CYS A 110 16.33 11.06 6.32
N ASP A 111 15.68 10.38 5.38
CA ASP A 111 15.05 11.04 4.24
C ASP A 111 13.81 11.82 4.67
N SER A 112 13.71 13.07 4.24
CA SER A 112 12.61 13.96 4.61
C SER A 112 11.25 13.52 4.03
N HIS A 113 11.23 12.60 3.07
CA HIS A 113 10.01 12.02 2.49
C HIS A 113 9.66 10.65 3.07
N ASP A 114 10.39 10.17 4.08
CA ASP A 114 10.13 8.86 4.69
C ASP A 114 8.97 8.94 5.69
N TYR A 115 7.82 9.31 5.20
CA TYR A 115 6.56 9.33 5.94
C TYR A 115 5.39 8.97 5.00
N TYR A 116 4.27 8.54 5.57
CA TYR A 116 3.08 8.26 4.81
C TYR A 116 2.22 9.52 4.66
N ASP A 117 2.11 10.00 3.44
CA ASP A 117 1.21 11.09 3.08
C ASP A 117 -0.17 10.53 2.74
N SER A 118 -1.11 10.64 3.65
CA SER A 118 -2.47 10.11 3.47
C SER A 118 -3.30 10.91 2.47
N GLU A 119 -3.04 12.21 2.36
CA GLU A 119 -3.68 13.13 1.43
C GLU A 119 -2.71 14.27 1.08
N GLU A 120 -2.90 14.92 -0.07
CA GLU A 120 -1.99 15.96 -0.58
C GLU A 120 -1.66 17.11 0.40
N HIS A 121 -2.49 17.31 1.43
CA HIS A 121 -2.33 18.41 2.39
C HIS A 121 -2.53 18.01 3.85
N ILE A 122 -2.82 16.74 4.13
CA ILE A 122 -3.08 16.22 5.47
C ILE A 122 -2.29 14.92 5.64
N ASN A 123 -1.11 15.03 6.21
CA ASN A 123 -0.22 13.89 6.43
C ASN A 123 -0.58 13.05 7.67
N GLU A 124 -1.81 13.19 8.16
CA GLU A 124 -2.24 12.54 9.39
C GLU A 124 -3.27 11.45 9.13
N VAL A 125 -3.17 10.40 9.89
CA VAL A 125 -4.11 9.28 9.89
C VAL A 125 -4.66 9.06 11.30
N PHE A 126 -5.81 8.38 11.42
CA PHE A 126 -6.39 8.03 12.71
C PHE A 126 -6.00 6.59 13.05
N LEU A 127 -5.26 6.43 14.14
CA LEU A 127 -4.81 5.15 14.63
C LEU A 127 -5.07 5.00 16.14
N PRO A 128 -5.18 3.75 16.63
CA PRO A 128 -5.27 3.49 18.04
C PRO A 128 -4.10 4.09 18.82
N LYS A 129 -4.35 4.55 20.04
CA LYS A 129 -3.29 4.90 20.97
C LYS A 129 -2.44 3.68 21.31
N THR A 130 -1.13 3.88 21.46
CA THR A 130 -0.21 2.78 21.74
C THR A 130 -0.43 2.11 23.08
N GLY A 131 -1.09 2.80 24.01
CA GLY A 131 -1.38 2.26 25.34
C GLY A 131 -0.15 2.13 26.24
N ASN A 132 -0.36 1.60 27.44
CA ASN A 132 0.71 1.34 28.42
C ASN A 132 1.01 -0.16 28.54
N ASP A 133 0.48 -0.97 27.66
CA ASP A 133 0.73 -2.41 27.62
C ASP A 133 2.00 -2.73 26.81
N ASP A 134 2.53 -3.93 27.00
CA ASP A 134 3.74 -4.39 26.31
C ASP A 134 3.45 -4.82 24.85
N GLU A 135 2.18 -4.81 24.44
CA GLU A 135 1.80 -5.19 23.08
C GLU A 135 1.96 -4.02 22.10
N PRO A 136 2.81 -4.14 21.08
CA PRO A 136 2.97 -3.07 20.10
C PRO A 136 1.74 -2.94 19.19
N LEU A 137 1.48 -1.73 18.71
CA LEU A 137 0.52 -1.50 17.63
C LEU A 137 1.13 -1.97 16.30
N TYR A 138 0.32 -2.68 15.52
CA TYR A 138 0.63 -3.05 14.14
C TYR A 138 -0.31 -2.35 13.17
N VAL A 139 0.25 -1.85 12.07
CA VAL A 139 -0.49 -1.18 11.01
C VAL A 139 -0.27 -1.92 9.70
N GLY A 140 -1.35 -2.27 9.02
CA GLY A 140 -1.33 -2.96 7.74
C GLY A 140 -1.64 -2.02 6.58
N PHE A 141 -0.85 -2.14 5.51
CA PHE A 141 -1.11 -1.55 4.21
C PHE A 141 -1.44 -2.68 3.25
N PHE A 142 -2.65 -2.67 2.73
CA PHE A 142 -3.19 -3.75 1.92
C PHE A 142 -3.15 -3.40 0.43
N HIS A 143 -3.24 -4.42 -0.42
CA HIS A 143 -3.17 -4.32 -1.88
C HIS A 143 -1.81 -3.87 -2.39
N THR A 144 -0.75 -4.33 -1.76
CA THR A 144 0.64 -3.97 -2.06
C THR A 144 1.38 -5.00 -2.93
N GLY A 145 0.64 -5.85 -3.64
CA GLY A 145 1.21 -6.98 -4.40
C GLY A 145 1.91 -6.61 -5.70
N ALA A 146 1.92 -5.33 -6.09
CA ALA A 146 2.59 -4.87 -7.30
C ALA A 146 3.50 -3.68 -6.99
N TYR A 147 4.68 -3.65 -7.59
CA TYR A 147 5.67 -2.56 -7.62
C TYR A 147 6.37 -2.21 -6.30
N GLN A 148 5.89 -2.60 -5.18
CA GLN A 148 6.36 -2.11 -3.87
C GLN A 148 7.75 -2.68 -3.51
N ASP A 149 7.87 -3.50 -2.48
CA ASP A 149 9.16 -4.04 -2.10
C ASP A 149 9.79 -4.94 -3.17
N GLN A 150 9.02 -5.39 -4.15
CA GLN A 150 9.53 -6.14 -5.30
C GLN A 150 10.52 -5.33 -6.14
N ILE A 151 10.38 -4.01 -6.21
CA ILE A 151 11.28 -3.14 -6.99
C ILE A 151 12.25 -2.36 -6.12
N SER A 152 11.95 -2.11 -4.87
CA SER A 152 12.78 -1.29 -3.97
C SER A 152 13.31 -2.05 -2.76
N GLY A 153 12.72 -3.18 -2.40
CA GLY A 153 13.08 -3.99 -1.24
C GLY A 153 14.21 -4.98 -1.51
N TYR A 154 14.02 -6.22 -1.07
CA TYR A 154 15.08 -7.25 -1.06
C TYR A 154 15.62 -7.60 -2.45
N GLY A 155 14.79 -7.62 -3.46
CA GLY A 155 15.16 -7.93 -4.85
C GLY A 155 15.43 -6.72 -5.73
N GLY A 156 15.16 -5.50 -5.24
CA GLY A 156 15.22 -4.27 -6.00
C GLY A 156 16.33 -3.31 -5.59
N MET A 157 16.11 -2.02 -5.82
CA MET A 157 17.01 -0.96 -5.39
C MET A 157 16.94 -0.81 -3.87
N LYS A 158 17.93 -1.33 -3.16
CA LYS A 158 18.09 -1.09 -1.73
C LYS A 158 18.48 0.36 -1.51
N HIS A 159 17.50 1.20 -1.26
CA HIS A 159 17.74 2.63 -1.06
C HIS A 159 18.50 2.90 0.24
N TRP A 160 18.20 2.11 1.30
CA TRP A 160 18.83 2.22 2.62
C TRP A 160 19.26 0.85 3.14
N LEU A 161 20.25 0.84 4.05
CA LEU A 161 20.72 -0.39 4.72
C LEU A 161 19.77 -0.75 5.89
N ILE A 162 18.49 -0.86 5.61
CA ILE A 162 17.51 -1.35 6.58
C ILE A 162 17.31 -2.86 6.43
N PRO A 163 16.89 -3.56 7.49
CA PRO A 163 16.56 -4.98 7.39
C PRO A 163 15.48 -5.24 6.35
N SER A 164 15.63 -6.32 5.59
CA SER A 164 14.59 -6.77 4.67
C SER A 164 13.35 -7.21 5.45
N PRO A 165 12.14 -6.99 4.93
CA PRO A 165 10.93 -7.48 5.55
C PRO A 165 10.92 -9.01 5.62
N LYS A 166 10.23 -9.56 6.61
CA LYS A 166 9.96 -11.00 6.67
C LYS A 166 8.79 -11.30 5.74
N HIS A 167 8.97 -12.26 4.85
CA HIS A 167 7.91 -12.70 3.97
C HIS A 167 7.14 -13.86 4.61
N ILE A 168 5.82 -13.70 4.74
CA ILE A 168 4.90 -14.73 5.18
C ILE A 168 3.98 -15.05 4.01
N ILE A 169 3.93 -16.31 3.62
CA ILE A 169 3.01 -16.77 2.58
C ILE A 169 1.80 -17.38 3.27
N GLY A 170 0.64 -16.81 3.02
CA GLY A 170 -0.64 -17.32 3.49
C GLY A 170 -1.41 -17.99 2.35
N GLY A 171 -2.17 -19.01 2.69
CA GLY A 171 -3.06 -19.68 1.77
C GLY A 171 -4.17 -20.41 2.53
N HIS A 172 -5.05 -21.07 1.79
CA HIS A 172 -6.12 -21.88 2.38
C HIS A 172 -5.96 -23.34 1.96
N ASP A 173 -6.22 -24.25 2.87
CA ASP A 173 -6.32 -25.65 2.56
C ASP A 173 -7.63 -25.99 1.80
N LYS A 174 -7.82 -27.25 1.44
CA LYS A 174 -9.01 -27.73 0.73
C LYS A 174 -10.33 -27.49 1.49
N ASN A 175 -10.25 -27.24 2.79
CA ASN A 175 -11.38 -26.98 3.67
C ASN A 175 -11.57 -25.49 3.97
N GLY A 176 -10.78 -24.60 3.35
CA GLY A 176 -10.81 -23.16 3.57
C GLY A 176 -10.11 -22.71 4.86
N LYS A 177 -9.36 -23.59 5.52
CA LYS A 177 -8.56 -23.22 6.70
C LYS A 177 -7.31 -22.49 6.27
N LEU A 178 -7.04 -21.34 6.88
CA LEU A 178 -5.83 -20.58 6.65
C LEU A 178 -4.59 -21.42 6.99
N ILE A 179 -3.65 -21.46 6.07
CA ILE A 179 -2.33 -22.06 6.24
C ILE A 179 -1.32 -20.94 6.01
N ASP A 180 -0.41 -20.76 6.94
CA ASP A 180 0.69 -19.82 6.84
C ASP A 180 2.03 -20.56 6.74
N TRP A 181 2.93 -20.02 5.94
CA TRP A 181 4.32 -20.46 5.88
C TRP A 181 5.25 -19.27 6.08
N LEU A 182 6.11 -19.37 7.07
CA LEU A 182 7.16 -18.39 7.26
C LEU A 182 8.29 -18.70 6.26
N TYR A 183 8.54 -17.79 5.33
CA TYR A 183 9.73 -17.83 4.51
C TYR A 183 10.89 -17.22 5.30
N ALA A 184 11.58 -18.06 6.08
CA ALA A 184 12.88 -17.67 6.61
C ALA A 184 13.93 -17.90 5.52
N LYS A 185 14.58 -16.84 5.06
CA LYS A 185 15.87 -16.96 4.39
C LYS A 185 16.98 -16.80 5.42
#